data_af7478517078015cfe8f0e260576bf16
#
_entry.id   af7478517078015cfe8f0e260576bf16
#
_cell.length_a   1.000
_cell.length_b   1.000
_cell.length_c   1.000
_cell.angle_alpha   90.00
_cell.angle_beta   90.00
_cell.angle_gamma   90.00
#
_symmetry.space_group_name_H-M   'P 1'
#
loop_
_entity.id
_entity.type
_entity.pdbx_description
1 polymer ?
#
loop_
_entity_poly.entity_id
_entity_poly.type
_entity_poly.pdbx_seq_one_letter_code
_entity_poly.pdbx_strand_id
1 'polypeptide(L)'
;MHRAFVSSMWLVVACLAGAALAQTEFKPNQGSPPPPTNRTPGNSASGPGRVSTRVAVGEKAPDFELTKIDGKPLRLSSLRGDWVMVWFVENRDSLTTVEPLAVALEKMHVRTLAVCYDKSQALAQRVRGHEIAYIPLADPTGDIVSLYGLLDSNSTRENVRPGFVLVNPIGDVRMALLGHQLPMSDASRLVQLAVVGE
;
A
#
# COMPACT_ATOMS: atom_id res chain seq x y z
N MET A 1 -39.63 0.19 47.46
CA MET A 1 -39.72 1.66 47.58
C MET A 1 -39.22 2.21 46.25
N HIS A 2 -40.10 2.56 45.36
CA HIS A 2 -40.57 3.90 44.98
C HIS A 2 -39.49 4.67 44.20
N ARG A 3 -39.63 5.03 43.05
CA ARG A 3 -40.51 5.81 42.13
C ARG A 3 -39.58 6.35 41.05
N ALA A 4 -39.82 6.51 39.86
CA ALA A 4 -40.85 6.95 38.93
C ALA A 4 -40.11 7.75 37.84
N PHE A 5 -40.33 7.38 36.58
CA PHE A 5 -41.07 8.13 35.59
C PHE A 5 -40.82 9.65 35.55
N VAL A 6 -40.29 10.18 34.41
CA VAL A 6 -40.93 11.29 33.70
C VAL A 6 -40.52 11.26 32.22
N SER A 7 -41.56 11.16 31.41
CA SER A 7 -41.66 11.38 29.99
C SER A 7 -41.89 12.87 29.70
N SER A 8 -41.33 13.41 28.62
CA SER A 8 -41.83 14.63 27.96
C SER A 8 -41.11 14.69 26.57
N MET A 9 -41.64 14.50 25.55
CA MET A 9 -42.72 14.83 24.60
C MET A 9 -43.00 16.33 24.46
N TRP A 10 -43.11 16.79 23.20
CA TRP A 10 -43.45 18.07 22.60
C TRP A 10 -42.22 18.92 22.17
N LEU A 11 -42.08 19.45 20.98
CA LEU A 11 -43.01 20.12 20.10
C LEU A 11 -42.53 20.17 18.64
N VAL A 12 -43.43 19.87 17.71
CA VAL A 12 -43.31 20.16 16.27
C VAL A 12 -43.61 21.66 16.09
N VAL A 13 -42.75 22.36 15.38
CA VAL A 13 -43.13 23.64 14.77
C VAL A 13 -42.79 23.57 13.28
N ALA A 14 -43.84 23.44 12.49
CA ALA A 14 -43.85 23.72 11.08
C ALA A 14 -43.96 25.26 10.89
N CYS A 15 -43.06 25.81 10.08
CA CYS A 15 -43.25 27.12 9.48
C CYS A 15 -43.11 26.99 7.96
N LEU A 16 -44.30 27.05 7.32
CA LEU A 16 -44.53 27.34 5.92
C LEU A 16 -44.44 28.84 5.71
N ALA A 17 -43.65 29.28 4.74
CA ALA A 17 -43.82 30.46 3.87
C ALA A 17 -42.56 30.54 3.04
N GLY A 18 -42.50 30.54 1.74
CA GLY A 18 -43.42 31.06 0.73
C GLY A 18 -42.54 31.73 -0.31
N ALA A 19 -42.63 31.25 -1.57
CA ALA A 19 -42.39 31.98 -2.80
C ALA A 19 -41.04 32.63 -3.10
N ALA A 20 -40.36 32.14 -4.14
CA ALA A 20 -40.22 32.88 -5.40
C ALA A 20 -39.52 31.99 -6.44
N LEU A 21 -40.29 31.60 -7.44
CA LEU A 21 -39.83 31.02 -8.70
C LEU A 21 -39.07 32.10 -9.48
N ALA A 22 -37.77 31.97 -9.61
CA ALA A 22 -37.01 32.58 -10.68
C ALA A 22 -36.63 31.46 -11.66
N GLN A 23 -37.49 31.28 -12.65
CA GLN A 23 -37.20 30.50 -13.85
C GLN A 23 -36.17 31.29 -14.67
N THR A 24 -34.91 30.96 -14.58
CA THR A 24 -33.94 31.35 -15.59
C THR A 24 -34.03 30.34 -16.73
N GLU A 25 -34.63 30.78 -17.83
CA GLU A 25 -34.63 30.08 -19.11
C GLU A 25 -33.17 29.74 -19.49
N PHE A 26 -32.86 28.45 -19.45
CA PHE A 26 -31.62 27.94 -20.04
C PHE A 26 -31.82 27.84 -21.54
N LYS A 27 -31.29 28.82 -22.27
CA LYS A 27 -31.24 28.83 -23.74
C LYS A 27 -30.17 27.84 -24.17
N PRO A 28 -30.47 26.72 -24.86
CA PRO A 28 -29.44 25.82 -25.36
C PRO A 28 -28.66 26.52 -26.45
N ASN A 29 -27.39 26.76 -26.20
CA ASN A 29 -26.45 27.24 -27.20
C ASN A 29 -26.20 26.08 -28.18
N GLN A 30 -26.72 26.20 -29.38
CA GLN A 30 -26.39 25.32 -30.50
C GLN A 30 -24.98 25.63 -30.97
N GLY A 31 -23.99 25.10 -30.25
CA GLY A 31 -22.62 25.08 -30.70
C GLY A 31 -22.44 23.94 -31.70
N SER A 32 -21.86 24.28 -32.85
CA SER A 32 -21.49 23.39 -33.94
C SER A 32 -20.78 22.09 -33.46
N PRO A 33 -21.00 20.95 -34.13
CA PRO A 33 -20.34 19.73 -33.77
C PRO A 33 -18.80 19.89 -33.89
N PRO A 34 -18.03 19.39 -32.95
CA PRO A 34 -16.58 19.43 -33.03
C PRO A 34 -16.10 18.60 -34.24
N PRO A 35 -15.03 19.02 -34.91
CA PRO A 35 -14.47 18.28 -36.03
C PRO A 35 -14.06 16.88 -35.59
N PRO A 36 -14.10 15.88 -36.51
CA PRO A 36 -13.70 14.51 -36.17
C PRO A 36 -12.22 14.52 -35.78
N THR A 37 -11.95 14.27 -34.51
CA THR A 37 -10.59 14.03 -34.05
C THR A 37 -10.15 12.67 -34.58
N ASN A 38 -9.35 12.67 -35.63
CA ASN A 38 -8.53 11.54 -36.05
C ASN A 38 -7.63 11.18 -34.85
N ARG A 39 -8.07 10.22 -34.05
CA ARG A 39 -7.20 9.58 -33.08
C ARG A 39 -6.29 8.61 -33.85
N THR A 40 -5.23 9.13 -34.41
CA THR A 40 -4.04 8.35 -34.65
C THR A 40 -3.63 7.70 -33.33
N PRO A 41 -3.35 6.39 -33.25
CA PRO A 41 -2.74 5.83 -32.07
C PRO A 41 -1.35 6.45 -31.97
N GLY A 42 -1.28 7.60 -31.36
CA GLY A 42 -0.06 8.34 -31.09
C GLY A 42 0.73 7.57 -30.05
N ASN A 43 1.81 7.05 -30.55
CA ASN A 43 2.99 6.68 -29.81
C ASN A 43 3.25 7.75 -28.72
N SER A 44 2.82 7.51 -27.50
CA SER A 44 3.13 8.36 -26.37
C SER A 44 4.61 8.26 -26.12
N ALA A 45 5.35 9.22 -26.70
CA ALA A 45 6.75 9.43 -26.39
C ALA A 45 6.90 9.53 -24.87
N SER A 46 7.60 8.54 -24.32
CA SER A 46 8.06 8.49 -22.95
C SER A 46 8.99 9.67 -22.71
N GLY A 47 8.44 10.74 -22.12
CA GLY A 47 9.27 11.64 -21.32
C GLY A 47 9.79 10.86 -20.11
N PRO A 48 10.83 11.32 -19.39
CA PRO A 48 11.23 10.73 -18.13
C PRO A 48 10.12 10.98 -17.11
N GLY A 49 9.03 10.26 -17.24
CA GLY A 49 7.80 10.41 -16.50
C GLY A 49 7.67 9.23 -15.56
N ARG A 50 7.57 9.55 -14.32
CA ARG A 50 7.01 8.77 -13.23
C ARG A 50 6.40 7.46 -13.70
N VAL A 51 7.13 6.38 -13.54
CA VAL A 51 6.53 5.04 -13.58
C VAL A 51 5.70 4.93 -12.28
N SER A 52 4.48 5.40 -12.33
CA SER A 52 3.51 5.15 -11.27
C SER A 52 3.02 3.73 -11.45
N THR A 53 3.76 2.77 -10.97
CA THR A 53 3.30 1.40 -10.90
C THR A 53 2.23 1.34 -9.81
N ARG A 54 0.97 1.28 -10.22
CA ARG A 54 -0.12 1.05 -9.29
C ARG A 54 -0.06 -0.40 -8.85
N VAL A 55 0.28 -0.62 -7.60
CA VAL A 55 0.08 -1.91 -6.95
C VAL A 55 -1.41 -1.98 -6.58
N ALA A 56 -2.16 -2.82 -7.28
CA ALA A 56 -3.58 -2.98 -7.04
C ALA A 56 -3.89 -4.38 -6.50
N VAL A 57 -4.84 -4.44 -5.57
CA VAL A 57 -5.35 -5.72 -5.04
C VAL A 57 -6.04 -6.50 -6.16
N GLY A 58 -5.72 -7.78 -6.27
CA GLY A 58 -6.20 -8.67 -7.34
C GLY A 58 -5.32 -8.73 -8.58
N GLU A 59 -4.34 -7.83 -8.72
CA GLU A 59 -3.37 -7.85 -9.82
C GLU A 59 -2.09 -8.59 -9.44
N LYS A 60 -1.28 -8.96 -10.45
CA LYS A 60 0.05 -9.53 -10.21
C LYS A 60 0.94 -8.53 -9.49
N ALA A 61 1.59 -8.97 -8.41
CA ALA A 61 2.59 -8.16 -7.75
C ALA A 61 3.74 -7.85 -8.73
N PRO A 62 4.22 -6.59 -8.79
CA PRO A 62 5.40 -6.24 -9.55
C PRO A 62 6.59 -7.12 -9.13
N ASP A 63 7.14 -7.87 -10.08
CA ASP A 63 8.29 -8.75 -9.81
C ASP A 63 9.56 -7.92 -9.62
N PHE A 64 10.42 -8.37 -8.74
CA PHE A 64 11.71 -7.74 -8.50
C PHE A 64 12.76 -8.77 -8.11
N GLU A 65 14.02 -8.38 -8.23
CA GLU A 65 15.16 -9.13 -7.71
C GLU A 65 16.04 -8.21 -6.86
N LEU A 66 16.26 -8.59 -5.61
CA LEU A 66 17.07 -7.85 -4.64
C LEU A 66 18.11 -8.75 -3.99
N THR A 67 19.16 -8.13 -3.45
CA THR A 67 20.24 -8.84 -2.79
C THR A 67 19.94 -9.02 -1.29
N LYS A 68 20.03 -10.25 -0.81
CA LYS A 68 20.01 -10.59 0.62
C LYS A 68 21.28 -10.12 1.32
N ILE A 69 21.26 -10.11 2.65
CA ILE A 69 22.44 -9.77 3.47
C ILE A 69 23.60 -10.75 3.31
N ASP A 70 23.34 -11.99 2.84
CA ASP A 70 24.36 -12.99 2.51
C ASP A 70 24.96 -12.82 1.09
N GLY A 71 24.58 -11.76 0.38
CA GLY A 71 25.04 -11.45 -0.97
C GLY A 71 24.32 -12.21 -2.08
N LYS A 72 23.40 -13.12 -1.76
CA LYS A 72 22.66 -13.90 -2.76
C LYS A 72 21.45 -13.14 -3.26
N PRO A 73 21.12 -13.21 -4.57
CA PRO A 73 19.90 -12.62 -5.10
C PRO A 73 18.67 -13.40 -4.61
N LEU A 74 17.56 -12.68 -4.43
CA LEU A 74 16.24 -13.23 -4.22
C LEU A 74 15.28 -12.53 -5.17
N ARG A 75 14.56 -13.32 -5.96
CA ARG A 75 13.49 -12.82 -6.83
C ARG A 75 12.14 -13.12 -6.21
N LEU A 76 11.21 -12.16 -6.23
CA LEU A 76 9.88 -12.35 -5.65
C LEU A 76 9.14 -13.53 -6.31
N SER A 77 9.21 -13.64 -7.63
CA SER A 77 8.54 -14.74 -8.36
C SER A 77 9.12 -16.13 -8.04
N SER A 78 10.31 -16.24 -7.48
CA SER A 78 10.87 -17.53 -7.02
C SER A 78 10.20 -18.09 -5.77
N LEU A 79 9.37 -17.27 -5.11
CA LEU A 79 8.62 -17.64 -3.91
C LEU A 79 7.16 -18.03 -4.23
N ARG A 80 6.84 -18.31 -5.50
CA ARG A 80 5.52 -18.84 -5.87
C ARG A 80 5.27 -20.17 -5.14
N GLY A 81 4.05 -20.35 -4.67
CA GLY A 81 3.65 -21.48 -3.82
C GLY A 81 3.58 -21.10 -2.34
N ASP A 82 4.20 -19.99 -1.94
CA ASP A 82 4.14 -19.49 -0.58
C ASP A 82 3.35 -18.16 -0.50
N TRP A 83 2.75 -17.90 0.64
CA TRP A 83 2.33 -16.57 1.02
C TRP A 83 3.55 -15.70 1.35
N VAL A 84 3.61 -14.50 0.78
CA VAL A 84 4.75 -13.60 0.97
C VAL A 84 4.26 -12.23 1.40
N MET A 85 4.77 -11.76 2.53
CA MET A 85 4.62 -10.37 2.96
C MET A 85 5.88 -9.59 2.60
N VAL A 86 5.74 -8.61 1.72
CA VAL A 86 6.80 -7.66 1.40
C VAL A 86 6.58 -6.41 2.25
N TRP A 87 7.46 -6.21 3.23
CA TRP A 87 7.43 -5.08 4.13
C TRP A 87 8.50 -4.06 3.73
N PHE A 88 8.11 -2.86 3.42
CA PHE A 88 9.00 -1.75 3.11
C PHE A 88 9.25 -0.95 4.39
N VAL A 89 10.49 -0.93 4.85
CA VAL A 89 10.87 -0.21 6.05
C VAL A 89 11.33 1.20 5.71
N GLU A 90 11.04 2.15 6.60
CA GLU A 90 11.41 3.54 6.44
C GLU A 90 12.94 3.72 6.34
N ASN A 91 13.66 3.00 7.21
CA ASN A 91 15.12 2.99 7.27
C ASN A 91 15.62 1.69 7.90
N ARG A 92 16.95 1.48 7.90
CA ARG A 92 17.55 0.27 8.47
C ARG A 92 17.32 0.09 9.97
N ASP A 93 17.11 1.17 10.72
CA ASP A 93 16.87 1.08 12.16
C ASP A 93 15.49 0.49 12.47
N SER A 94 14.54 0.70 11.55
CA SER A 94 13.20 0.11 11.61
C SER A 94 13.17 -1.40 11.31
N LEU A 95 14.26 -2.02 10.85
CA LEU A 95 14.31 -3.46 10.60
C LEU A 95 13.99 -4.28 11.84
N THR A 96 14.48 -3.87 13.00
CA THR A 96 14.24 -4.61 14.26
C THR A 96 12.79 -4.55 14.72
N THR A 97 12.00 -3.57 14.23
CA THR A 97 10.58 -3.46 14.55
C THR A 97 9.72 -4.48 13.78
N VAL A 98 10.27 -5.07 12.71
CA VAL A 98 9.56 -6.08 11.90
C VAL A 98 9.52 -7.45 12.58
N GLU A 99 10.47 -7.74 13.48
CA GLU A 99 10.65 -9.05 14.07
C GLU A 99 9.41 -9.64 14.76
N PRO A 100 8.69 -8.92 15.64
CA PRO A 100 7.51 -9.48 16.29
C PRO A 100 6.41 -9.87 15.30
N LEU A 101 6.28 -9.09 14.21
CA LEU A 101 5.35 -9.39 13.14
C LEU A 101 5.80 -10.61 12.34
N ALA A 102 7.07 -10.69 11.96
CA ALA A 102 7.62 -11.80 11.19
C ALA A 102 7.45 -13.14 11.93
N VAL A 103 7.72 -13.18 13.24
CA VAL A 103 7.48 -14.36 14.09
C VAL A 103 5.99 -14.76 14.10
N ALA A 104 5.09 -13.80 14.14
CA ALA A 104 3.65 -14.09 14.09
C ALA A 104 3.22 -14.62 12.72
N LEU A 105 3.77 -14.07 11.64
CA LEU A 105 3.48 -14.47 10.26
C LEU A 105 4.06 -15.84 9.90
N GLU A 106 5.24 -16.16 10.41
CA GLU A 106 5.88 -17.48 10.23
C GLU A 106 4.99 -18.62 10.75
N LYS A 107 4.29 -18.41 11.87
CA LYS A 107 3.31 -19.37 12.42
C LYS A 107 2.11 -19.61 11.50
N MET A 108 1.86 -18.67 10.59
CA MET A 108 0.81 -18.75 9.55
C MET A 108 1.38 -19.20 8.19
N HIS A 109 2.62 -19.66 8.14
CA HIS A 109 3.34 -20.04 6.91
C HIS A 109 3.42 -18.88 5.90
N VAL A 110 3.51 -17.63 6.38
CA VAL A 110 3.73 -16.44 5.56
C VAL A 110 5.19 -16.04 5.66
N ARG A 111 5.90 -16.01 4.54
CA ARG A 111 7.29 -15.53 4.46
C ARG A 111 7.32 -14.01 4.53
N THR A 112 8.16 -13.46 5.37
CA THR A 112 8.34 -12.01 5.49
C THR A 112 9.63 -11.57 4.83
N LEU A 113 9.52 -10.65 3.86
CA LEU A 113 10.64 -9.95 3.24
C LEU A 113 10.65 -8.51 3.77
N ALA A 114 11.79 -8.05 4.29
CA ALA A 114 11.95 -6.66 4.74
C ALA A 114 12.86 -5.91 3.75
N VAL A 115 12.26 -5.08 2.90
CA VAL A 115 12.95 -4.28 1.90
C VAL A 115 13.37 -2.95 2.50
N CYS A 116 14.65 -2.63 2.38
CA CYS A 116 15.22 -1.38 2.88
C CYS A 116 16.04 -0.67 1.79
N TYR A 117 15.86 0.62 1.65
CA TYR A 117 16.66 1.48 0.77
C TYR A 117 18.05 1.71 1.36
N ASP A 118 18.87 0.66 1.38
CA ASP A 118 20.26 0.70 1.86
C ASP A 118 21.09 -0.43 1.21
N LYS A 119 22.39 -0.44 1.48
CA LYS A 119 23.31 -1.47 1.01
C LYS A 119 23.21 -2.74 1.88
N SER A 120 23.39 -3.92 1.27
CA SER A 120 23.34 -5.21 1.97
C SER A 120 24.29 -5.30 3.16
N GLN A 121 25.50 -4.70 3.05
CA GLN A 121 26.47 -4.66 4.13
C GLN A 121 25.97 -3.88 5.35
N ALA A 122 25.27 -2.76 5.14
CA ALA A 122 24.70 -1.97 6.22
C ALA A 122 23.58 -2.74 6.93
N LEU A 123 22.73 -3.43 6.17
CA LEU A 123 21.67 -4.30 6.72
C LEU A 123 22.27 -5.46 7.52
N ALA A 124 23.30 -6.12 6.97
CA ALA A 124 24.00 -7.22 7.65
C ALA A 124 24.60 -6.77 9.00
N GLN A 125 25.17 -5.56 9.06
CA GLN A 125 25.67 -5.00 10.31
C GLN A 125 24.54 -4.73 11.31
N ARG A 126 23.38 -4.24 10.84
CA ARG A 126 22.25 -3.89 11.70
C ARG A 126 21.62 -5.11 12.37
N VAL A 127 21.52 -6.24 11.65
CA VAL A 127 20.90 -7.46 12.16
C VAL A 127 21.91 -8.44 12.79
N ARG A 128 23.20 -8.07 12.82
CA ARG A 128 24.25 -8.94 13.37
C ARG A 128 23.97 -9.30 14.84
N GLY A 129 23.99 -10.61 15.13
CA GLY A 129 23.76 -11.13 16.47
C GLY A 129 22.29 -11.19 16.89
N HIS A 130 21.37 -10.86 16.00
CA HIS A 130 19.94 -11.04 16.20
C HIS A 130 19.47 -12.29 15.44
N GLU A 131 18.66 -13.11 16.07
CA GLU A 131 17.82 -14.08 15.35
C GLU A 131 16.67 -13.32 14.71
N ILE A 132 16.45 -13.54 13.41
CA ILE A 132 15.43 -12.84 12.65
C ILE A 132 14.55 -13.83 11.89
N ALA A 133 13.23 -13.67 11.98
CA ALA A 133 12.23 -14.49 11.29
C ALA A 133 11.85 -13.91 9.90
N TYR A 134 12.53 -12.87 9.45
CA TYR A 134 12.32 -12.24 8.14
C TYR A 134 13.58 -12.27 7.28
N ILE A 135 13.45 -12.04 5.99
CA ILE A 135 14.56 -11.96 5.05
C ILE A 135 14.83 -10.49 4.74
N PRO A 136 15.94 -9.91 5.23
CA PRO A 136 16.33 -8.55 4.88
C PRO A 136 16.81 -8.46 3.43
N LEU A 137 16.27 -7.52 2.67
CA LEU A 137 16.59 -7.28 1.27
C LEU A 137 17.09 -5.84 1.09
N ALA A 138 18.22 -5.72 0.41
CA ALA A 138 18.83 -4.44 0.11
C ALA A 138 18.35 -3.91 -1.23
N ASP A 139 17.84 -2.69 -1.23
CA ASP A 139 17.51 -1.89 -2.42
C ASP A 139 18.41 -0.65 -2.45
N PRO A 140 19.70 -0.79 -2.86
CA PRO A 140 20.69 0.28 -2.73
C PRO A 140 20.43 1.47 -3.67
N THR A 141 19.64 1.28 -4.70
CA THR A 141 19.26 2.31 -5.69
C THR A 141 17.90 2.93 -5.38
N GLY A 142 17.05 2.25 -4.59
CA GLY A 142 15.69 2.66 -4.31
C GLY A 142 14.72 2.36 -5.45
N ASP A 143 15.14 1.56 -6.44
CA ASP A 143 14.33 1.26 -7.61
C ASP A 143 13.05 0.51 -7.24
N ILE A 144 13.15 -0.45 -6.30
CA ILE A 144 11.99 -1.24 -5.89
C ILE A 144 11.08 -0.46 -4.99
N VAL A 145 11.63 0.31 -4.06
CA VAL A 145 10.85 1.23 -3.22
C VAL A 145 10.09 2.24 -4.10
N SER A 146 10.73 2.74 -5.16
CA SER A 146 10.12 3.62 -6.16
C SER A 146 9.06 2.90 -7.00
N LEU A 147 9.34 1.67 -7.43
CA LEU A 147 8.41 0.81 -8.20
C LEU A 147 7.08 0.63 -7.44
N TYR A 148 7.16 0.49 -6.12
CA TYR A 148 5.98 0.38 -5.25
C TYR A 148 5.40 1.74 -4.83
N GLY A 149 5.92 2.84 -5.36
CA GLY A 149 5.38 4.19 -5.14
C GLY A 149 5.65 4.76 -3.74
N LEU A 150 6.70 4.28 -3.07
CA LEU A 150 7.05 4.66 -1.69
C LEU A 150 8.14 5.72 -1.60
N LEU A 151 8.70 6.15 -2.75
CA LEU A 151 9.60 7.29 -2.85
C LEU A 151 8.87 8.49 -3.44
N ASP A 152 8.96 9.63 -2.78
CA ASP A 152 8.56 10.90 -3.36
C ASP A 152 9.67 11.44 -4.29
N SER A 153 9.31 12.29 -5.25
CA SER A 153 10.24 12.82 -6.28
C SER A 153 11.44 13.57 -5.71
N ASN A 154 11.34 14.03 -4.45
CA ASN A 154 12.40 14.72 -3.71
C ASN A 154 12.93 13.86 -2.54
N SER A 155 12.64 12.57 -2.55
CA SER A 155 12.97 11.69 -1.43
C SER A 155 14.44 11.33 -1.43
N THR A 156 15.07 11.51 -0.29
CA THR A 156 16.34 10.89 0.09
C THR A 156 16.07 9.52 0.72
N ARG A 157 17.13 8.76 1.03
CA ARG A 157 17.02 7.50 1.78
C ARG A 157 16.27 7.61 3.10
N GLU A 158 16.20 8.81 3.65
CA GLU A 158 15.55 9.11 4.93
C GLU A 158 14.04 9.35 4.80
N ASN A 159 13.52 9.46 3.57
CA ASN A 159 12.14 9.80 3.28
C ASN A 159 11.37 8.69 2.57
N VAL A 160 11.74 7.43 2.82
CA VAL A 160 10.96 6.28 2.34
C VAL A 160 9.67 6.18 3.17
N ARG A 161 8.54 6.17 2.50
CA ARG A 161 7.27 5.92 3.16
C ARG A 161 7.15 4.42 3.44
N PRO A 162 6.91 4.04 4.70
CA PRO A 162 6.74 2.62 5.04
C PRO A 162 5.45 2.05 4.44
N GLY A 163 5.40 0.73 4.35
CA GLY A 163 4.21 0.04 3.88
C GLY A 163 4.43 -1.44 3.70
N PHE A 164 3.39 -2.15 3.30
CA PHE A 164 3.50 -3.56 2.99
C PHE A 164 2.56 -4.01 1.88
N VAL A 165 2.92 -5.12 1.27
CA VAL A 165 2.10 -5.84 0.30
C VAL A 165 2.07 -7.32 0.68
N LEU A 166 0.88 -7.90 0.76
CA LEU A 166 0.69 -9.34 0.93
C LEU A 166 0.42 -9.96 -0.44
N VAL A 167 1.23 -10.94 -0.80
CA VAL A 167 1.18 -11.66 -2.08
C VAL A 167 0.80 -13.10 -1.82
N ASN A 168 -0.19 -13.61 -2.54
CA ASN A 168 -0.64 -14.99 -2.44
C ASN A 168 0.28 -15.97 -3.20
N PRO A 169 0.10 -17.28 -3.04
CA PRO A 169 0.95 -18.30 -3.68
C PRO A 169 1.02 -18.22 -5.21
N ILE A 170 -0.01 -17.73 -5.87
CA ILE A 170 -0.02 -17.55 -7.34
C ILE A 170 0.55 -16.19 -7.77
N GLY A 171 0.88 -15.33 -6.79
CA GLY A 171 1.56 -14.05 -6.96
C GLY A 171 0.68 -12.85 -7.23
N ASP A 172 -0.56 -12.94 -6.83
CA ASP A 172 -1.46 -11.80 -6.86
C ASP A 172 -1.39 -11.02 -5.55
N VAL A 173 -1.55 -9.73 -5.63
CA VAL A 173 -1.64 -8.85 -4.46
C VAL A 173 -2.98 -9.10 -3.78
N ARG A 174 -2.95 -9.56 -2.54
CA ARG A 174 -4.16 -9.75 -1.71
C ARG A 174 -4.44 -8.56 -0.80
N MET A 175 -3.39 -7.86 -0.43
CA MET A 175 -3.48 -6.65 0.38
C MET A 175 -2.31 -5.73 0.07
N ALA A 176 -2.56 -4.43 0.06
CA ALA A 176 -1.54 -3.41 -0.06
C ALA A 176 -1.87 -2.24 0.86
N LEU A 177 -0.94 -1.89 1.72
CA LEU A 177 -0.97 -0.68 2.54
C LEU A 177 0.34 0.04 2.33
N LEU A 178 0.35 1.05 1.48
CA LEU A 178 1.55 1.76 1.07
C LEU A 178 1.50 3.21 1.54
N GLY A 179 2.62 3.68 2.09
CA GLY A 179 2.75 5.05 2.59
C GLY A 179 2.16 5.29 3.98
N HIS A 180 1.79 4.23 4.69
CA HIS A 180 1.25 4.29 6.04
C HIS A 180 1.88 3.22 6.93
N GLN A 181 2.07 3.56 8.20
CA GLN A 181 2.41 2.57 9.22
C GLN A 181 1.14 2.11 9.93
N LEU A 182 1.03 0.80 10.11
CA LEU A 182 0.06 0.18 11.01
C LEU A 182 0.78 -0.34 12.25
N PRO A 183 0.11 -0.36 13.41
CA PRO A 183 0.56 -1.15 14.54
C PRO A 183 0.77 -2.60 14.10
N MET A 184 1.85 -3.24 14.57
CA MET A 184 2.20 -4.61 14.16
C MET A 184 1.10 -5.62 14.49
N SER A 185 0.37 -5.41 15.61
CA SER A 185 -0.81 -6.21 15.98
C SER A 185 -1.91 -6.18 14.92
N ASP A 186 -2.17 -5.00 14.36
CA ASP A 186 -3.24 -4.81 13.38
C ASP A 186 -2.84 -5.39 12.02
N ALA A 187 -1.56 -5.20 11.62
CA ALA A 187 -1.02 -5.83 10.43
C ALA A 187 -1.11 -7.37 10.50
N SER A 188 -0.75 -7.97 11.64
CA SER A 188 -0.84 -9.42 11.85
C SER A 188 -2.30 -9.92 11.74
N ARG A 189 -3.25 -9.22 12.35
CA ARG A 189 -4.69 -9.58 12.27
C ARG A 189 -5.23 -9.48 10.85
N LEU A 190 -4.88 -8.43 10.13
CA LEU A 190 -5.31 -8.26 8.73
C LEU A 190 -4.76 -9.37 7.84
N VAL A 191 -3.48 -9.72 7.99
CA VAL A 191 -2.88 -10.83 7.23
C VAL A 191 -3.56 -12.16 7.59
N GLN A 192 -3.83 -12.42 8.86
CA GLN A 192 -4.54 -13.61 9.29
C GLN A 192 -5.90 -13.73 8.61
N LEU A 193 -6.69 -12.66 8.55
CA LEU A 193 -7.98 -12.65 7.87
C LEU A 193 -7.84 -12.90 6.36
N ALA A 194 -6.80 -12.36 5.73
CA ALA A 194 -6.58 -12.54 4.30
C ALA A 194 -6.12 -13.96 3.92
N VAL A 195 -5.33 -14.61 4.79
CA VAL A 195 -4.79 -15.96 4.55
C VAL A 195 -5.82 -17.05 4.87
N VAL A 196 -6.63 -16.88 5.92
CA VAL A 196 -7.66 -17.87 6.34
C VAL A 196 -8.92 -17.78 5.48
N GLY A 197 -9.16 -16.64 4.85
CA GLY A 197 -10.37 -16.40 4.03
C GLY A 197 -10.28 -16.96 2.61
N GLU A 198 -9.24 -17.69 2.24
CA GLU A 198 -9.11 -18.47 1.01
C GLU A 198 -9.30 -19.97 1.29
#